data_7c85bdf3e203cb8b5b6e973950e07c42
#
_entry.id   7c85bdf3e203cb8b5b6e973950e07c42
#
_cell.length_a   1.000
_cell.length_b   1.000
_cell.length_c   1.000
_cell.angle_alpha   90.00
_cell.angle_beta   90.00
_cell.angle_gamma   90.00
#
_symmetry.space_group_name_H-M   'P 1'
#
loop_
_entity.id
_entity.type
_entity.pdbx_description
1 polymer ?
#
loop_
_entity_poly.entity_id
_entity_poly.type
_entity_poly.pdbx_seq_one_letter_code
_entity_poly.pdbx_strand_id
1 'polypeptide(L)' 'MDREEMVAAMQRRDKKYDGKFYVAVKTTGIVCLPSCAGRPLPKNVEFYDTYEEAIKAGYRPCKRCKPDIFNQKQKEAAR' A
#
# COMPACT_ATOMS: atom_id res chain seq x y z
N MET A 1 -10.10 7.73 -7.09
CA MET A 1 -9.75 6.38 -7.58
C MET A 1 -10.68 5.39 -6.92
N ASP A 2 -11.36 4.57 -7.70
CA ASP A 2 -12.30 3.62 -7.12
C ASP A 2 -11.59 2.32 -6.71
N ARG A 3 -12.32 1.48 -5.97
CA ARG A 3 -11.75 0.22 -5.45
C ARG A 3 -11.34 -0.74 -6.57
N GLU A 4 -12.13 -0.80 -7.65
CA GLU A 4 -11.80 -1.69 -8.76
C GLU A 4 -10.48 -1.34 -9.42
N GLU A 5 -10.23 -0.05 -9.60
CA GLU A 5 -8.96 0.41 -10.15
C GLU A 5 -7.79 0.08 -9.22
N MET A 6 -7.99 0.28 -7.92
CA MET A 6 -6.96 -0.06 -6.93
C MET A 6 -6.67 -1.56 -6.90
N VAL A 7 -7.71 -2.39 -6.96
CA VAL A 7 -7.54 -3.85 -7.00
C VAL A 7 -6.78 -4.26 -8.27
N ALA A 8 -7.14 -3.71 -9.41
CA ALA A 8 -6.46 -4.02 -10.67
C ALA A 8 -4.99 -3.63 -10.62
N ALA A 9 -4.69 -2.44 -10.09
CA ALA A 9 -3.31 -1.98 -9.97
C ALA A 9 -2.50 -2.89 -9.03
N MET A 10 -3.10 -3.31 -7.93
CA MET A 10 -2.47 -4.23 -6.99
C MET A 10 -2.16 -5.57 -7.66
N GLN A 11 -3.10 -6.11 -8.40
CA GLN A 11 -2.93 -7.39 -9.08
C GLN A 11 -1.87 -7.34 -10.17
N ARG A 12 -1.76 -6.19 -10.86
CA ARG A 12 -0.71 -5.97 -11.87
C ARG A 12 0.62 -5.60 -11.26
N ARG A 13 0.66 -5.33 -9.95
CA ARG A 13 1.86 -4.82 -9.27
C ARG A 13 2.38 -3.56 -9.95
N ASP A 14 1.50 -2.62 -10.18
CA ASP A 14 1.78 -1.43 -10.98
C ASP A 14 2.51 -0.38 -10.14
N LYS A 15 3.79 -0.16 -10.47
CA LYS A 15 4.63 0.81 -9.76
C LYS A 15 4.16 2.24 -9.90
N LYS A 16 3.39 2.54 -10.94
CA LYS A 16 2.87 3.89 -11.15
C LYS A 16 1.94 4.34 -10.04
N TYR A 17 1.35 3.38 -9.34
CA TYR A 17 0.43 3.67 -8.24
C TYR A 17 1.11 3.72 -6.87
N ASP A 18 2.41 3.46 -6.81
CA ASP A 18 3.14 3.56 -5.55
C ASP A 18 3.09 4.99 -5.04
N GLY A 19 2.61 5.16 -3.80
CA GLY A 19 2.43 6.47 -3.21
C GLY A 19 1.05 7.08 -3.43
N LYS A 20 0.26 6.56 -4.37
CA LYS A 20 -1.10 7.04 -4.61
C LYS A 20 -2.09 6.39 -3.66
N PHE A 21 -1.85 5.15 -3.30
CA PHE A 21 -2.59 4.47 -2.26
C PHE A 21 -1.72 3.36 -1.66
N TYR A 22 -2.19 2.80 -0.56
CA TYR A 22 -1.46 1.73 0.15
C TYR A 22 -2.41 0.56 0.37
N VAL A 23 -1.87 -0.65 0.26
CA VAL A 23 -2.63 -1.89 0.39
C VAL A 23 -2.41 -2.47 1.78
N ALA A 24 -3.46 -2.54 2.58
CA ALA A 24 -3.40 -3.10 3.92
C ALA A 24 -4.03 -4.50 3.91
N VAL A 25 -3.25 -5.51 4.28
CA VAL A 25 -3.71 -6.90 4.28
C VAL A 25 -4.25 -7.24 5.65
N LYS A 26 -5.57 -7.45 5.73
CA LYS A 26 -6.27 -7.68 7.01
C LYS A 26 -5.80 -8.95 7.72
N THR A 27 -5.48 -9.99 6.97
CA THR A 27 -5.11 -11.29 7.53
C THR A 27 -3.74 -11.28 8.20
N THR A 28 -2.83 -10.42 7.75
CA THR A 28 -1.47 -10.34 8.28
C THR A 28 -1.22 -9.08 9.10
N GLY A 29 -2.09 -8.07 8.96
CA GLY A 29 -1.90 -6.78 9.61
C GLY A 29 -0.76 -5.97 9.03
N ILE A 30 -0.44 -6.18 7.76
CA ILE A 30 0.70 -5.54 7.10
C ILE A 30 0.21 -4.61 6.00
N VAL A 31 0.79 -3.41 5.91
CA VAL A 31 0.53 -2.47 4.82
C VAL A 31 1.67 -2.55 3.80
N CYS A 32 1.29 -2.60 2.52
CA CYS A 32 2.22 -2.76 1.41
C CYS A 32 2.01 -1.70 0.35
N LEU A 33 3.02 -1.52 -0.51
CA LEU A 33 2.87 -0.74 -1.73
C LEU A 33 2.09 -1.55 -2.77
N PRO A 34 1.38 -0.88 -3.71
CA PRO A 34 0.68 -1.59 -4.79
C PRO A 34 1.57 -2.52 -5.60
N SER A 35 2.84 -2.16 -5.77
CA SER A 35 3.80 -2.96 -6.53
C SER A 35 4.43 -4.11 -5.75
N CYS A 36 4.04 -4.30 -4.49
CA CYS A 36 4.59 -5.37 -3.66
C CYS A 36 4.36 -6.75 -4.28
N ALA A 37 5.35 -7.65 -4.14
CA ALA A 37 5.29 -8.98 -4.74
C ALA A 37 4.21 -9.89 -4.15
N GLY A 38 3.68 -9.56 -2.98
CA GLY A 38 2.60 -10.34 -2.37
C GLY A 38 1.31 -10.24 -3.20
N ARG A 39 0.50 -11.30 -3.17
CA ARG A 39 -0.77 -11.33 -3.88
C ARG A 39 -1.92 -11.64 -2.91
N PRO A 40 -2.29 -10.68 -2.07
CA PRO A 40 -3.43 -10.91 -1.17
C PRO A 40 -4.73 -10.96 -1.96
N LEU A 41 -5.70 -11.71 -1.43
CA LEU A 41 -7.02 -11.73 -2.04
C LEU A 41 -7.69 -10.36 -1.85
N PRO A 42 -8.41 -9.85 -2.85
CA PRO A 42 -9.07 -8.55 -2.73
C PRO A 42 -10.01 -8.43 -1.53
N LYS A 43 -10.66 -9.53 -1.13
CA LYS A 43 -11.55 -9.53 0.02
C LYS A 43 -10.81 -9.34 1.35
N ASN A 44 -9.51 -9.54 1.38
CA ASN A 44 -8.70 -9.46 2.59
C ASN A 44 -7.88 -8.17 2.67
N VAL A 45 -8.15 -7.20 1.80
CA VAL A 45 -7.39 -5.95 1.78
C VAL A 45 -8.27 -4.75 1.99
N GLU A 46 -7.68 -3.72 2.60
CA GLU A 46 -8.21 -2.37 2.67
C GLU A 46 -7.24 -1.44 1.95
N PHE A 47 -7.77 -0.38 1.39
CA PHE A 47 -6.95 0.62 0.71
C PHE A 47 -6.97 1.93 1.50
N TYR A 48 -5.80 2.53 1.65
CA TYR A 48 -5.64 3.80 2.36
C TYR A 48 -4.94 4.80 1.45
N ASP A 49 -5.38 6.04 1.49
CA ASP A 49 -4.80 7.09 0.66
C ASP A 49 -3.39 7.46 1.12
N THR A 50 -3.12 7.35 2.42
CA THR A 50 -1.82 7.68 2.97
C THR A 50 -1.30 6.56 3.84
N TYR A 51 0.03 6.51 3.95
CA TYR A 51 0.71 5.55 4.82
C TYR A 51 0.28 5.73 6.29
N GLU A 52 0.20 7.00 6.72
CA GLU A 52 -0.15 7.33 8.09
C GLU A 52 -1.53 6.81 8.48
N GLU A 53 -2.50 6.85 7.57
CA GLU A 53 -3.83 6.32 7.82
C GLU A 53 -3.80 4.81 8.07
N ALA A 54 -2.98 4.08 7.31
CA ALA A 54 -2.82 2.64 7.50
C ALA A 54 -2.20 2.33 8.88
N ILE A 55 -1.20 3.10 9.26
CA ILE A 55 -0.53 2.92 10.56
C ILE A 55 -1.51 3.21 11.71
N LYS A 56 -2.31 4.25 11.59
CA LYS A 56 -3.34 4.56 12.58
C LYS A 56 -4.36 3.43 12.73
N ALA A 57 -4.65 2.74 11.64
CA ALA A 57 -5.57 1.61 11.65
C ALA A 57 -4.97 0.34 12.29
N GLY A 58 -3.68 0.36 12.62
CA GLY A 58 -3.01 -0.75 13.30
C GLY A 58 -2.18 -1.64 12.41
N TYR A 59 -1.97 -1.26 11.16
CA TYR A 59 -1.14 -2.03 10.25
C TYR A 59 0.34 -1.71 10.42
N ARG A 60 1.19 -2.68 10.05
CA ARG A 60 2.64 -2.54 10.11
C ARG A 60 3.22 -2.51 8.72
N PRO A 61 4.36 -1.81 8.50
CA PRO A 61 4.98 -1.78 7.17
C PRO A 61 5.52 -3.15 6.77
N CYS A 62 5.30 -3.49 5.51
CA CYS A 62 5.86 -4.72 4.92
C CYS A 62 7.37 -4.61 4.84
N LYS A 63 8.07 -5.68 5.21
CA LYS A 63 9.53 -5.69 5.19
C LYS A 63 10.10 -5.86 3.79
N ARG A 64 9.29 -6.34 2.85
CA ARG A 64 9.73 -6.57 1.47
C ARG A 64 9.72 -5.28 0.65
N CYS A 65 8.59 -4.58 0.63
CA CYS A 65 8.44 -3.36 -0.18
C CYS A 65 8.77 -2.09 0.61
N LYS A 66 8.85 -2.19 1.92
CA LYS A 66 9.25 -1.09 2.80
C LYS A 66 8.50 0.22 2.52
N PRO A 67 7.16 0.22 2.66
CA PRO A 67 6.37 1.41 2.37
C PRO A 67 6.71 2.59 3.28
N ASP A 68 7.21 2.32 4.49
CA ASP A 68 7.66 3.37 5.40
C ASP A 68 8.81 4.18 4.81
N ILE A 69 9.80 3.49 4.23
CA ILE A 69 10.94 4.14 3.58
C ILE A 69 10.49 4.88 2.33
N PHE A 70 9.63 4.24 1.53
CA PHE A 70 9.09 4.86 0.33
C PHE A 70 8.33 6.15 0.67
N ASN A 71 7.48 6.11 1.70
CA ASN A 71 6.71 7.26 2.14
C ASN A 71 7.62 8.41 2.59
N GLN A 72 8.68 8.09 3.31
CA GLN A 72 9.65 9.07 3.76
C GLN A 72 10.37 9.74 2.58
N LYS A 73 10.77 8.95 1.59
CA LYS A 73 11.43 9.48 0.39
C LYS A 73 10.50 10.41 -0.39
N GLN A 74 9.21 10.09 -0.47
CA GLN A 74 8.25 10.96 -1.12
C GLN A 74 8.11 12.31 -0.43
N LYS A 75 8.10 12.31 0.89
CA LYS A 75 8.02 13.55 1.67
C LYS A 75 9.25 14.42 1.44
N GLU A 76 10.42 13.81 1.36
CA GLU A 76 11.66 14.53 1.06
C GLU A 76 11.64 15.10 -0.36
N ALA A 77 11.15 14.32 -1.32
CA ALA A 77 11.09 14.76 -2.71
C ALA A 77 10.05 15.85 -2.94
N ALA A 78 9.04 15.95 -2.08
CA ALA A 78 7.96 16.92 -2.22
C ALA A 78 8.33 18.33 -1.74
N ARG A 79 9.51 18.54 -1.24
CA ARG A 79 9.99 19.84 -0.75
C ARG A 79 10.47 20.76 -1.86
#